data_dd00723a68ddf8e5048fc729eb12a3c0
#
_entry.id   dd00723a68ddf8e5048fc729eb12a3c0
#
_cell.length_a   1.000
_cell.length_b   1.000
_cell.length_c   1.000
_cell.angle_alpha   90.00
_cell.angle_beta   90.00
_cell.angle_gamma   90.00
#
_symmetry.space_group_name_H-M   'P 1'
#
loop_
_entity.id
_entity.type
_entity.pdbx_description
1 polymer ?
#
loop_
_entity_poly.entity_id
_entity_poly.type
_entity_poly.pdbx_seq_one_letter_code
_entity_poly.pdbx_strand_id
1 'polypeptide(L)'
;MRFLFLLLICLGLHAEPIEVVVTASPGGPDDTVTRKIVEKIETNSNLKFVIFNKPGAAHTIGYSYVHDSIKPTIVMSTPEIVDHVVYSDLTELYNIGYFYNILFVSQKSGINSLDELAKKQEVYFGHGGIGSYSYLAMKKVCDKKLKCLDVPYKSAAEGMMAIMSNTIDAYAVVSYGSKQYLENDRIKPIHNIRIGNDKSWFKLYGKNLSKEDMDTIKDILKTTNINFYVDMGFEK
;
A
#
# COMPACT_ATOMS: atom_id res chain seq x y z
N MET A 1 34.79 56.11 -17.75
CA MET A 1 33.49 55.57 -17.36
C MET A 1 33.53 54.04 -17.49
N ARG A 2 33.73 53.31 -16.40
CA ARG A 2 33.72 51.83 -16.39
C ARG A 2 32.31 51.35 -15.95
N PHE A 3 31.54 50.80 -16.91
CA PHE A 3 30.28 50.12 -16.58
C PHE A 3 30.57 48.75 -15.97
N LEU A 4 30.28 48.61 -14.68
CA LEU A 4 30.32 47.35 -13.96
C LEU A 4 28.99 46.61 -14.28
N PHE A 5 29.04 45.59 -15.14
CA PHE A 5 27.91 44.69 -15.38
C PHE A 5 27.78 43.72 -14.19
N LEU A 6 26.82 44.00 -13.31
CA LEU A 6 26.45 43.05 -12.26
C LEU A 6 25.69 41.87 -12.91
N LEU A 7 26.38 40.74 -13.07
CA LEU A 7 25.77 39.47 -13.46
C LEU A 7 24.98 38.93 -12.26
N LEU A 8 23.66 39.17 -12.22
CA LEU A 8 22.77 38.50 -11.29
C LEU A 8 22.69 37.02 -11.69
N ILE A 9 23.49 36.18 -11.03
CA ILE A 9 23.32 34.73 -11.09
C ILE A 9 22.09 34.42 -10.25
N CYS A 10 20.93 34.25 -10.87
CA CYS A 10 19.78 33.58 -10.24
C CYS A 10 20.15 32.13 -10.00
N LEU A 11 20.72 31.85 -8.84
CA LEU A 11 20.75 30.48 -8.28
C LEU A 11 19.29 30.11 -8.04
N GLY A 12 18.68 29.42 -9.00
CA GLY A 12 17.40 28.77 -8.78
C GLY A 12 17.56 27.82 -7.59
N LEU A 13 16.99 28.17 -6.44
CA LEU A 13 16.80 27.25 -5.33
C LEU A 13 15.92 26.11 -5.86
N HIS A 14 16.55 25.07 -6.38
CA HIS A 14 15.84 23.81 -6.60
C HIS A 14 15.51 23.27 -5.20
N ALA A 15 14.24 23.28 -4.84
CA ALA A 15 13.78 22.61 -3.64
C ALA A 15 14.24 21.14 -3.69
N GLU A 16 14.79 20.63 -2.60
CA GLU A 16 15.19 19.23 -2.50
C GLU A 16 13.95 18.35 -2.75
N PRO A 17 14.05 17.33 -3.62
CA PRO A 17 12.90 16.46 -3.89
C PRO A 17 12.48 15.72 -2.61
N ILE A 18 11.18 15.59 -2.42
CA ILE A 18 10.60 14.85 -1.29
C ILE A 18 10.80 13.35 -1.53
N GLU A 19 11.40 12.66 -0.56
CA GLU A 19 11.53 11.21 -0.60
C GLU A 19 10.17 10.56 -0.31
N VAL A 20 9.75 9.61 -1.14
CA VAL A 20 8.55 8.80 -0.90
C VAL A 20 8.96 7.37 -0.65
N VAL A 21 8.74 6.90 0.57
CA VAL A 21 9.12 5.55 0.98
C VAL A 21 7.93 4.61 0.84
N VAL A 22 8.05 3.65 -0.08
CA VAL A 22 7.13 2.53 -0.22
C VAL A 22 7.67 1.37 0.59
N THR A 23 6.96 0.99 1.64
CA THR A 23 7.40 -0.06 2.58
C THR A 23 7.17 -1.49 2.06
N ALA A 24 6.74 -1.62 0.79
CA ALA A 24 6.44 -2.86 0.10
C ALA A 24 7.27 -3.02 -1.18
N SER A 25 7.23 -4.22 -1.76
CA SER A 25 7.94 -4.54 -3.00
C SER A 25 7.38 -3.77 -4.20
N PRO A 26 8.23 -3.42 -5.19
CA PRO A 26 7.80 -2.81 -6.43
C PRO A 26 6.70 -3.61 -7.12
N GLY A 27 5.72 -2.92 -7.73
CA GLY A 27 4.60 -3.52 -8.46
C GLY A 27 3.51 -4.13 -7.59
N GLY A 28 3.66 -4.13 -6.26
CA GLY A 28 2.61 -4.52 -5.33
C GLY A 28 1.52 -3.44 -5.17
N PRO A 29 0.43 -3.76 -4.44
CA PRO A 29 -0.67 -2.82 -4.19
C PRO A 29 -0.21 -1.46 -3.64
N ASP A 30 0.63 -1.46 -2.61
CA ASP A 30 1.14 -0.24 -1.95
C ASP A 30 1.97 0.61 -2.92
N ASP A 31 2.84 -0.01 -3.71
CA ASP A 31 3.66 0.68 -4.71
C ASP A 31 2.79 1.31 -5.81
N THR A 32 1.84 0.53 -6.32
CA THR A 32 0.92 0.99 -7.37
C THR A 32 0.09 2.19 -6.92
N VAL A 33 -0.48 2.14 -5.71
CA VAL A 33 -1.29 3.23 -5.15
C VAL A 33 -0.43 4.44 -4.83
N THR A 34 0.74 4.23 -4.21
CA THR A 34 1.67 5.32 -3.89
C THR A 34 2.05 6.10 -5.14
N ARG A 35 2.42 5.42 -6.22
CA ARG A 35 2.79 6.07 -7.50
C ARG A 35 1.66 6.89 -8.08
N LYS A 36 0.41 6.40 -8.04
CA LYS A 36 -0.76 7.15 -8.51
C LYS A 36 -1.03 8.41 -7.68
N ILE A 37 -0.86 8.33 -6.36
CA ILE A 37 -1.04 9.48 -5.46
C ILE A 37 0.06 10.52 -5.70
N VAL A 38 1.31 10.08 -5.82
CA VAL A 38 2.45 10.96 -6.14
C VAL A 38 2.24 11.64 -7.49
N GLU A 39 1.90 10.91 -8.53
CA GLU A 39 1.58 11.44 -9.87
C GLU A 39 0.46 12.51 -9.79
N LYS A 40 -0.58 12.24 -8.98
CA LYS A 40 -1.67 13.21 -8.77
C LYS A 40 -1.17 14.50 -8.13
N ILE A 41 -0.26 14.42 -7.16
CA ILE A 41 0.32 15.59 -6.50
C ILE A 41 1.25 16.34 -7.46
N GLU A 42 2.16 15.66 -8.16
CA GLU A 42 3.10 16.27 -9.11
C GLU A 42 2.40 16.98 -10.27
N THR A 43 1.29 16.40 -10.76
CA THR A 43 0.51 17.00 -11.85
C THR A 43 -0.19 18.30 -11.43
N ASN A 44 -0.43 18.49 -10.12
CA ASN A 44 -1.18 19.64 -9.60
C ASN A 44 -0.33 20.56 -8.71
N SER A 45 1.00 20.39 -8.70
CA SER A 45 1.94 21.23 -7.95
C SER A 45 3.30 21.30 -8.65
N ASN A 46 4.20 22.11 -8.08
CA ASN A 46 5.62 22.14 -8.48
C ASN A 46 6.49 21.20 -7.65
N LEU A 47 5.91 20.43 -6.71
CA LEU A 47 6.63 19.50 -5.88
C LEU A 47 7.24 18.38 -6.73
N LYS A 48 8.42 17.93 -6.32
CA LYS A 48 9.14 16.81 -6.98
C LYS A 48 9.37 15.72 -5.98
N PHE A 49 9.22 14.47 -6.43
CA PHE A 49 9.32 13.30 -5.58
C PHE A 49 10.32 12.29 -6.13
N VAL A 50 10.94 11.55 -5.23
CA VAL A 50 11.76 10.38 -5.55
C VAL A 50 11.25 9.20 -4.75
N ILE A 51 10.81 8.15 -5.44
CA ILE A 51 10.17 6.99 -4.83
C ILE A 51 11.18 5.88 -4.59
N PHE A 52 11.27 5.40 -3.34
CA PHE A 52 12.11 4.29 -2.90
C PHE A 52 11.28 3.14 -2.34
N ASN A 53 11.46 1.94 -2.85
CA ASN A 53 10.89 0.75 -2.24
C ASN A 53 11.85 0.21 -1.17
N LYS A 54 11.36 0.06 0.05
CA LYS A 54 12.07 -0.47 1.23
C LYS A 54 11.26 -1.61 1.86
N PRO A 55 11.11 -2.75 1.16
CA PRO A 55 10.32 -3.88 1.65
C PRO A 55 11.06 -4.66 2.75
N GLY A 56 10.31 -5.43 3.51
CA GLY A 56 10.83 -6.42 4.44
C GLY A 56 10.39 -6.24 5.89
N ALA A 57 10.52 -7.33 6.67
CA ALA A 57 10.17 -7.42 8.08
C ALA A 57 8.78 -6.83 8.40
N ALA A 58 7.75 -7.23 7.65
CA ALA A 58 6.38 -6.69 7.78
C ALA A 58 6.35 -5.15 7.79
N HIS A 59 7.00 -4.53 6.80
CA HIS A 59 7.12 -3.07 6.59
C HIS A 59 8.12 -2.35 7.53
N THR A 60 8.64 -2.98 8.59
CA THR A 60 9.49 -2.34 9.60
C THR A 60 10.75 -1.73 9.01
N ILE A 61 11.37 -2.35 7.99
CA ILE A 61 12.59 -1.82 7.34
C ILE A 61 12.33 -0.44 6.73
N GLY A 62 11.21 -0.29 6.01
CA GLY A 62 10.85 1.00 5.41
C GLY A 62 10.56 2.06 6.46
N TYR A 63 9.87 1.70 7.54
CA TYR A 63 9.58 2.64 8.62
C TYR A 63 10.81 3.06 9.40
N SER A 64 11.75 2.14 9.69
CA SER A 64 13.03 2.50 10.30
C SER A 64 13.79 3.51 9.44
N TYR A 65 13.80 3.31 8.11
CA TYR A 65 14.41 4.28 7.21
C TYR A 65 13.74 5.66 7.30
N VAL A 66 12.40 5.73 7.34
CA VAL A 66 11.68 7.00 7.51
C VAL A 66 11.97 7.64 8.86
N HIS A 67 12.03 6.84 9.94
CA HIS A 67 12.35 7.31 11.28
C HIS A 67 13.73 7.98 11.33
N ASP A 68 14.73 7.39 10.70
CA ASP A 68 16.11 7.88 10.68
C ASP A 68 16.34 9.01 9.66
N SER A 69 15.37 9.25 8.73
CA SER A 69 15.51 10.27 7.69
C SER A 69 15.51 11.68 8.28
N ILE A 70 16.49 12.48 7.85
CA ILE A 70 16.57 13.93 8.10
C ILE A 70 16.00 14.76 6.93
N LYS A 71 15.65 14.10 5.81
CA LYS A 71 15.13 14.73 4.61
C LYS A 71 13.61 14.85 4.66
N PRO A 72 13.04 15.75 3.84
CA PRO A 72 11.60 15.77 3.59
C PRO A 72 11.16 14.41 3.08
N THR A 73 10.30 13.72 3.83
CA THR A 73 9.94 12.33 3.53
C THR A 73 8.44 12.12 3.68
N ILE A 74 7.86 11.31 2.79
CA ILE A 74 6.47 10.85 2.85
C ILE A 74 6.47 9.33 2.94
N VAL A 75 5.54 8.79 3.73
CA VAL A 75 5.24 7.36 3.81
C VAL A 75 3.73 7.13 3.90
N MET A 76 3.26 6.06 3.30
CA MET A 76 1.89 5.60 3.53
C MET A 76 1.86 4.52 4.59
N SER A 77 0.86 4.54 5.45
CA SER A 77 0.74 3.64 6.59
C SER A 77 -0.70 3.23 6.88
N THR A 78 -0.81 2.21 7.68
CA THR A 78 -2.05 1.56 8.10
C THR A 78 -2.04 1.38 9.62
N PRO A 79 -3.20 1.18 10.29
CA PRO A 79 -3.26 1.09 11.75
C PRO A 79 -2.38 -0.01 12.34
N GLU A 80 -2.40 -1.18 11.73
CA GLU A 80 -1.70 -2.37 12.24
C GLU A 80 -0.18 -2.16 12.32
N ILE A 81 0.34 -1.22 11.54
CA ILE A 81 1.77 -0.88 11.52
C ILE A 81 2.05 0.25 12.49
N VAL A 82 1.17 1.27 12.53
CA VAL A 82 1.34 2.44 13.43
C VAL A 82 1.26 2.01 14.90
N ASP A 83 0.40 1.04 15.23
CA ASP A 83 0.26 0.54 16.60
C ASP A 83 1.51 -0.22 17.10
N HIS A 84 2.32 -0.76 16.20
CA HIS A 84 3.55 -1.49 16.53
C HIS A 84 4.81 -0.63 16.55
N VAL A 85 4.76 0.54 15.92
CA VAL A 85 5.93 1.45 15.79
C VAL A 85 5.49 2.86 16.12
N VAL A 86 5.90 3.34 17.29
CA VAL A 86 5.59 4.69 17.76
C VAL A 86 6.39 5.70 16.93
N TYR A 87 5.78 6.23 15.89
CA TYR A 87 6.32 7.34 15.11
C TYR A 87 5.75 8.66 15.61
N SER A 88 6.22 9.10 16.78
CA SER A 88 5.81 10.39 17.36
C SER A 88 6.21 11.61 16.52
N ASP A 89 7.07 11.41 15.54
CA ASP A 89 7.63 12.44 14.65
C ASP A 89 6.97 12.50 13.25
N LEU A 90 5.98 11.66 13.00
CA LEU A 90 5.20 11.70 11.76
C LEU A 90 3.96 12.58 11.89
N THR A 91 3.73 13.43 10.90
CA THR A 91 2.52 14.24 10.77
C THR A 91 1.56 13.60 9.79
N GLU A 92 0.32 13.32 10.23
CA GLU A 92 -0.74 12.86 9.31
C GLU A 92 -1.05 13.97 8.30
N LEU A 93 -0.93 13.66 7.02
CA LEU A 93 -1.24 14.56 5.92
C LEU A 93 -2.67 14.33 5.42
N TYR A 94 -3.05 13.08 5.16
CA TYR A 94 -4.35 12.78 4.58
C TYR A 94 -4.78 11.32 4.81
N ASN A 95 -6.07 11.11 5.06
CA ASN A 95 -6.68 9.78 5.05
C ASN A 95 -7.12 9.45 3.63
N ILE A 96 -6.40 8.54 2.98
CA ILE A 96 -6.64 8.10 1.60
C ILE A 96 -7.99 7.37 1.49
N GLY A 97 -8.31 6.51 2.46
CA GLY A 97 -9.57 5.78 2.52
C GLY A 97 -9.45 4.49 3.34
N TYR A 98 -10.55 3.76 3.37
CA TYR A 98 -10.65 2.47 4.04
C TYR A 98 -10.46 1.33 3.04
N PHE A 99 -10.01 0.17 3.53
CA PHE A 99 -9.82 -1.00 2.69
C PHE A 99 -10.20 -2.30 3.42
N TYR A 100 -10.29 -3.36 2.65
CA TYR A 100 -10.50 -4.73 3.11
C TYR A 100 -9.59 -5.66 2.31
N ASN A 101 -9.55 -6.94 2.68
CA ASN A 101 -8.85 -7.94 1.91
C ASN A 101 -9.84 -8.72 1.04
N ILE A 102 -9.43 -9.05 -0.17
CA ILE A 102 -10.17 -9.89 -1.10
C ILE A 102 -9.49 -11.24 -1.15
N LEU A 103 -10.24 -12.30 -0.84
CA LEU A 103 -9.78 -13.68 -0.93
C LEU A 103 -9.93 -14.18 -2.35
N PHE A 104 -8.83 -14.57 -2.96
CA PHE A 104 -8.76 -15.14 -4.28
C PHE A 104 -8.48 -16.65 -4.25
N VAL A 105 -9.04 -17.34 -5.23
CA VAL A 105 -8.76 -18.74 -5.56
C VAL A 105 -8.46 -18.85 -7.05
N SER A 106 -7.84 -19.96 -7.47
CA SER A 106 -7.67 -20.25 -8.89
C SER A 106 -9.02 -20.50 -9.57
N GLN A 107 -9.21 -19.99 -10.78
CA GLN A 107 -10.37 -20.33 -11.61
C GLN A 107 -10.45 -21.85 -11.88
N LYS A 108 -9.29 -22.50 -12.00
CA LYS A 108 -9.19 -23.96 -12.22
C LYS A 108 -9.62 -24.80 -11.02
N SER A 109 -9.65 -24.24 -9.80
CA SER A 109 -10.01 -24.98 -8.59
C SER A 109 -11.48 -25.39 -8.56
N GLY A 110 -12.35 -24.73 -9.33
CA GLY A 110 -13.81 -24.91 -9.27
C GLY A 110 -14.46 -24.34 -8.01
N ILE A 111 -13.71 -23.83 -7.04
CA ILE A 111 -14.20 -23.26 -5.77
C ILE A 111 -14.83 -21.89 -6.03
N ASN A 112 -16.05 -21.63 -5.53
CA ASN A 112 -16.77 -20.38 -5.78
C ASN A 112 -17.16 -19.63 -4.49
N SER A 113 -16.89 -20.22 -3.33
CA SER A 113 -17.24 -19.61 -2.04
C SER A 113 -16.29 -20.05 -0.93
N LEU A 114 -16.32 -19.33 0.19
CA LEU A 114 -15.58 -19.70 1.39
C LEU A 114 -16.07 -21.04 1.95
N ASP A 115 -17.39 -21.32 1.87
CA ASP A 115 -17.95 -22.59 2.34
C ASP A 115 -17.52 -23.79 1.47
N GLU A 116 -17.32 -23.56 0.15
CA GLU A 116 -16.73 -24.58 -0.72
C GLU A 116 -15.26 -24.81 -0.41
N LEU A 117 -14.50 -23.73 -0.18
CA LEU A 117 -13.09 -23.82 0.24
C LEU A 117 -12.98 -24.60 1.56
N ALA A 118 -13.93 -24.40 2.49
CA ALA A 118 -13.96 -25.07 3.78
C ALA A 118 -14.22 -26.59 3.72
N LYS A 119 -14.69 -27.11 2.58
CA LYS A 119 -14.86 -28.56 2.37
C LYS A 119 -13.54 -29.30 2.11
N LYS A 120 -12.47 -28.55 1.81
CA LYS A 120 -11.14 -29.16 1.68
C LYS A 120 -10.64 -29.64 3.04
N GLN A 121 -9.99 -30.79 3.06
CA GLN A 121 -9.39 -31.34 4.26
C GLN A 121 -8.28 -30.43 4.81
N GLU A 122 -7.50 -29.84 3.92
CA GLU A 122 -6.46 -28.85 4.20
C GLU A 122 -6.47 -27.78 3.09
N VAL A 123 -6.18 -26.54 3.48
CA VAL A 123 -6.11 -25.38 2.58
C VAL A 123 -4.70 -24.80 2.61
N TYR A 124 -3.99 -24.87 1.51
CA TYR A 124 -2.72 -24.17 1.34
C TYR A 124 -2.99 -22.68 1.14
N PHE A 125 -2.79 -21.88 2.20
CA PHE A 125 -3.07 -20.45 2.18
C PHE A 125 -1.76 -19.66 2.06
N GLY A 126 -1.61 -18.93 0.95
CA GLY A 126 -0.45 -18.07 0.73
C GLY A 126 -0.53 -16.73 1.45
N HIS A 127 0.59 -16.22 1.92
CA HIS A 127 0.67 -14.91 2.56
C HIS A 127 2.06 -14.26 2.39
N GLY A 128 2.16 -12.94 2.63
CA GLY A 128 3.38 -12.15 2.49
C GLY A 128 4.31 -12.14 3.72
N GLY A 129 4.21 -13.18 4.57
CA GLY A 129 4.94 -13.27 5.83
C GLY A 129 4.09 -12.87 7.06
N ILE A 130 4.57 -13.22 8.25
CA ILE A 130 3.92 -12.92 9.53
C ILE A 130 3.78 -11.40 9.67
N GLY A 131 2.58 -10.93 10.07
CA GLY A 131 2.26 -9.52 10.22
C GLY A 131 1.76 -8.83 8.95
N SER A 132 1.86 -9.47 7.76
CA SER A 132 1.26 -8.91 6.54
C SER A 132 -0.27 -8.99 6.56
N TYR A 133 -0.95 -8.13 5.78
CA TYR A 133 -2.42 -8.18 5.67
C TYR A 133 -2.95 -9.52 5.17
N SER A 134 -2.26 -10.16 4.23
CA SER A 134 -2.60 -11.50 3.77
C SER A 134 -2.48 -12.55 4.88
N TYR A 135 -1.48 -12.42 5.77
CA TYR A 135 -1.35 -13.28 6.95
C TYR A 135 -2.48 -13.05 7.95
N LEU A 136 -2.80 -11.79 8.26
CA LEU A 136 -3.91 -11.45 9.16
C LEU A 136 -5.26 -11.91 8.59
N ALA A 137 -5.44 -11.77 7.27
CA ALA A 137 -6.63 -12.29 6.57
C ALA A 137 -6.72 -13.82 6.66
N MET A 138 -5.60 -14.52 6.43
CA MET A 138 -5.51 -15.96 6.62
C MET A 138 -5.93 -16.35 8.05
N LYS A 139 -5.34 -15.75 9.07
CA LYS A 139 -5.67 -16.03 10.47
C LYS A 139 -7.16 -15.85 10.74
N LYS A 140 -7.76 -14.76 10.25
CA LYS A 140 -9.20 -14.49 10.45
C LYS A 140 -10.10 -15.55 9.80
N VAL A 141 -9.72 -16.09 8.65
CA VAL A 141 -10.49 -17.11 7.93
C VAL A 141 -10.25 -18.50 8.51
N CYS A 142 -9.01 -18.81 8.87
CA CYS A 142 -8.60 -20.16 9.29
C CYS A 142 -8.97 -20.48 10.75
N ASP A 143 -9.09 -19.48 11.62
CA ASP A 143 -9.39 -19.70 13.06
C ASP A 143 -10.77 -20.34 13.35
N LYS A 144 -11.70 -20.33 12.39
CA LYS A 144 -13.09 -20.71 12.67
C LYS A 144 -13.63 -21.89 11.88
N LYS A 145 -13.12 -22.19 10.69
CA LYS A 145 -13.73 -23.18 9.79
C LYS A 145 -12.75 -23.94 8.90
N LEU A 146 -11.50 -23.51 8.80
CA LEU A 146 -10.54 -24.02 7.81
C LEU A 146 -9.29 -24.54 8.50
N LYS A 147 -8.86 -25.75 8.18
CA LYS A 147 -7.52 -26.23 8.49
C LYS A 147 -6.55 -25.70 7.46
N CYS A 148 -5.86 -24.59 7.78
CA CYS A 148 -4.91 -23.96 6.88
C CYS A 148 -3.48 -24.42 7.13
N LEU A 149 -2.77 -24.61 6.02
CA LEU A 149 -1.32 -24.71 5.97
C LEU A 149 -0.80 -23.41 5.38
N ASP A 150 0.00 -22.67 6.14
CA ASP A 150 0.52 -21.37 5.72
C ASP A 150 1.70 -21.52 4.77
N VAL A 151 1.70 -20.74 3.66
CA VAL A 151 2.72 -20.76 2.64
C VAL A 151 3.24 -19.34 2.45
N PRO A 152 4.42 -18.99 3.01
CA PRO A 152 4.94 -17.64 2.90
C PRO A 152 5.53 -17.36 1.52
N TYR A 153 5.27 -16.14 1.00
CA TYR A 153 5.83 -15.59 -0.23
C TYR A 153 6.56 -14.27 0.07
N LYS A 154 7.54 -13.91 -0.76
CA LYS A 154 8.28 -12.65 -0.61
C LYS A 154 7.46 -11.42 -1.01
N SER A 155 6.44 -11.61 -1.84
CA SER A 155 5.58 -10.53 -2.33
C SER A 155 4.17 -11.03 -2.66
N ALA A 156 3.20 -10.09 -2.68
CA ALA A 156 1.84 -10.38 -3.14
C ALA A 156 1.84 -10.89 -4.60
N ALA A 157 2.71 -10.35 -5.46
CA ALA A 157 2.80 -10.77 -6.84
C ALA A 157 3.17 -12.26 -6.98
N GLU A 158 4.15 -12.74 -6.19
CA GLU A 158 4.53 -14.16 -6.18
C GLU A 158 3.36 -15.05 -5.70
N GLY A 159 2.68 -14.64 -4.61
CA GLY A 159 1.52 -15.37 -4.09
C GLY A 159 0.37 -15.43 -5.10
N MET A 160 0.11 -14.32 -5.82
CA MET A 160 -0.91 -14.29 -6.86
C MET A 160 -0.53 -15.15 -8.08
N MET A 161 0.74 -15.22 -8.45
CA MET A 161 1.20 -16.18 -9.47
C MET A 161 0.98 -17.64 -9.04
N ALA A 162 1.19 -17.94 -7.75
CA ALA A 162 0.93 -19.27 -7.21
C ALA A 162 -0.55 -19.64 -7.25
N ILE A 163 -1.47 -18.70 -6.99
CA ILE A 163 -2.93 -18.89 -7.21
C ILE A 163 -3.23 -19.12 -8.70
N MET A 164 -2.69 -18.30 -9.60
CA MET A 164 -2.92 -18.42 -11.05
C MET A 164 -2.46 -19.77 -11.59
N SER A 165 -1.41 -20.35 -11.03
CA SER A 165 -0.89 -21.69 -11.37
C SER A 165 -1.59 -22.83 -10.62
N ASN A 166 -2.49 -22.50 -9.69
CA ASN A 166 -3.18 -23.47 -8.81
C ASN A 166 -2.21 -24.27 -7.92
N THR A 167 -1.09 -23.65 -7.53
CA THR A 167 -0.08 -24.26 -6.64
C THR A 167 -0.50 -24.15 -5.17
N ILE A 168 -1.28 -23.11 -4.82
CA ILE A 168 -1.92 -22.91 -3.53
C ILE A 168 -3.41 -22.72 -3.72
N ASP A 169 -4.18 -22.88 -2.65
CA ASP A 169 -5.65 -22.85 -2.71
C ASP A 169 -6.23 -21.46 -2.57
N ALA A 170 -5.63 -20.64 -1.71
CA ALA A 170 -6.13 -19.32 -1.38
C ALA A 170 -5.00 -18.31 -1.14
N TYR A 171 -5.24 -17.06 -1.50
CA TYR A 171 -4.41 -15.90 -1.17
C TYR A 171 -5.29 -14.67 -0.98
N ALA A 172 -5.01 -13.85 0.01
CA ALA A 172 -5.73 -12.60 0.23
C ALA A 172 -4.89 -11.39 -0.17
N VAL A 173 -5.50 -10.46 -0.91
CA VAL A 173 -4.88 -9.18 -1.31
C VAL A 173 -5.76 -8.03 -0.82
N VAL A 174 -5.15 -6.93 -0.40
CA VAL A 174 -5.86 -5.69 -0.05
C VAL A 174 -6.67 -5.16 -1.25
N SER A 175 -7.84 -4.57 -0.99
CA SER A 175 -8.76 -4.10 -2.05
C SER A 175 -8.14 -3.01 -2.92
N TYR A 176 -7.37 -2.10 -2.31
CA TYR A 176 -6.63 -1.11 -3.10
C TYR A 176 -5.50 -1.77 -3.91
N GLY A 177 -5.31 -1.30 -5.14
CA GLY A 177 -4.33 -1.89 -6.07
C GLY A 177 -4.64 -3.30 -6.55
N SER A 178 -5.83 -3.86 -6.24
CA SER A 178 -6.24 -5.21 -6.64
C SER A 178 -6.91 -5.30 -8.02
N LYS A 179 -7.19 -4.17 -8.66
CA LYS A 179 -7.92 -4.11 -9.95
C LYS A 179 -7.36 -5.09 -10.99
N GLN A 180 -6.04 -5.13 -11.15
CA GLN A 180 -5.35 -6.05 -12.07
C GLN A 180 -5.64 -7.54 -11.79
N TYR A 181 -5.97 -7.89 -10.55
CA TYR A 181 -6.31 -9.26 -10.14
C TYR A 181 -7.79 -9.54 -10.35
N LEU A 182 -8.66 -8.56 -10.16
CA LEU A 182 -10.09 -8.67 -10.40
C LEU A 182 -10.41 -8.82 -11.90
N GLU A 183 -9.57 -8.26 -12.78
CA GLU A 183 -9.69 -8.33 -14.23
C GLU A 183 -9.00 -9.58 -14.84
N ASN A 184 -8.38 -10.43 -14.00
CA ASN A 184 -7.65 -11.60 -14.46
C ASN A 184 -8.53 -12.86 -14.49
N ASP A 185 -8.71 -13.45 -15.65
CA ASP A 185 -9.58 -14.61 -15.89
C ASP A 185 -9.08 -15.95 -15.30
N ARG A 186 -7.82 -16.00 -14.83
CA ARG A 186 -7.23 -17.21 -14.21
C ARG A 186 -7.53 -17.35 -12.72
N ILE A 187 -8.01 -16.29 -12.10
CA ILE A 187 -8.33 -16.23 -10.68
C ILE A 187 -9.69 -15.60 -10.47
N LYS A 188 -10.30 -15.83 -9.32
CA LYS A 188 -11.57 -15.21 -8.96
C LYS A 188 -11.63 -14.85 -7.48
N PRO A 189 -12.29 -13.73 -7.12
CA PRO A 189 -12.59 -13.39 -5.74
C PRO A 189 -13.74 -14.27 -5.24
N ILE A 190 -13.62 -14.76 -4.00
CA ILE A 190 -14.68 -15.56 -3.36
C ILE A 190 -15.19 -14.99 -2.04
N HIS A 191 -14.45 -14.07 -1.42
CA HIS A 191 -14.83 -13.49 -0.14
C HIS A 191 -14.08 -12.19 0.16
N ASN A 192 -14.76 -11.27 0.85
CA ASN A 192 -14.15 -10.05 1.38
C ASN A 192 -13.88 -10.21 2.88
N ILE A 193 -12.66 -9.89 3.32
CA ILE A 193 -12.20 -10.06 4.70
C ILE A 193 -11.83 -8.69 5.25
N ARG A 194 -12.53 -8.26 6.32
CA ARG A 194 -12.15 -7.06 7.08
C ARG A 194 -11.32 -7.47 8.30
N ILE A 195 -10.22 -6.77 8.54
CA ILE A 195 -9.32 -7.00 9.68
C ILE A 195 -9.61 -5.92 10.72
N GLY A 196 -9.56 -6.28 12.02
CA GLY A 196 -9.89 -5.37 13.11
C GLY A 196 -11.39 -5.11 13.28
N ASN A 197 -11.72 -4.00 13.95
CA ASN A 197 -13.10 -3.57 14.28
C ASN A 197 -13.73 -2.79 13.11
N ASP A 198 -13.80 -3.39 11.92
CA ASP A 198 -14.56 -2.99 10.73
C ASP A 198 -13.88 -2.09 9.69
N LYS A 199 -12.84 -1.29 10.02
CA LYS A 199 -12.25 -0.40 9.01
C LYS A 199 -10.74 -0.30 9.17
N SER A 200 -9.97 -1.01 8.34
CA SER A 200 -8.56 -0.68 8.11
C SER A 200 -8.47 0.55 7.22
N TRP A 201 -7.71 1.55 7.64
CA TRP A 201 -7.49 2.78 6.87
C TRP A 201 -6.10 2.79 6.26
N PHE A 202 -5.92 3.59 5.21
CA PHE A 202 -4.64 3.85 4.57
C PHE A 202 -4.41 5.36 4.56
N LYS A 203 -3.38 5.82 5.24
CA LYS A 203 -3.09 7.24 5.43
C LYS A 203 -1.72 7.62 4.92
N LEU A 204 -1.61 8.88 4.52
CA LEU A 204 -0.36 9.52 4.13
C LEU A 204 0.20 10.27 5.32
N TYR A 205 1.48 10.05 5.61
CA TYR A 205 2.24 10.75 6.65
C TYR A 205 3.44 11.45 6.05
N GLY A 206 3.80 12.58 6.66
CA GLY A 206 4.98 13.36 6.32
C GLY A 206 5.93 13.51 7.49
N LYS A 207 7.22 13.59 7.19
CA LYS A 207 8.30 13.91 8.12
C LYS A 207 9.21 14.97 7.52
N ASN A 208 9.64 15.94 8.31
CA ASN A 208 10.54 17.02 7.91
C ASN A 208 10.05 17.86 6.71
N LEU A 209 8.76 17.81 6.38
CA LEU A 209 8.16 18.64 5.35
C LEU A 209 8.00 20.07 5.83
N SER A 210 8.15 21.04 4.92
CA SER A 210 7.75 22.42 5.19
C SER A 210 6.23 22.52 5.39
N LYS A 211 5.78 23.55 6.09
CA LYS A 211 4.34 23.81 6.23
C LYS A 211 3.67 24.01 4.88
N GLU A 212 4.32 24.73 3.97
CA GLU A 212 3.84 24.99 2.61
C GLU A 212 3.63 23.71 1.81
N ASP A 213 4.62 22.78 1.85
CA ASP A 213 4.52 21.49 1.18
C ASP A 213 3.38 20.65 1.75
N MET A 214 3.26 20.60 3.09
CA MET A 214 2.18 19.88 3.75
C MET A 214 0.80 20.42 3.37
N ASP A 215 0.62 21.73 3.36
CA ASP A 215 -0.65 22.38 3.02
C ASP A 215 -0.99 22.14 1.55
N THR A 216 -0.01 22.27 0.64
CA THR A 216 -0.15 21.96 -0.79
C THR A 216 -0.61 20.52 -1.02
N ILE A 217 0.04 19.54 -0.37
CA ILE A 217 -0.32 18.12 -0.50
C ILE A 217 -1.73 17.87 0.01
N LYS A 218 -2.07 18.40 1.20
CA LYS A 218 -3.40 18.25 1.81
C LYS A 218 -4.51 18.83 0.93
N ASP A 219 -4.31 20.02 0.37
CA ASP A 219 -5.30 20.70 -0.46
C ASP A 219 -5.54 19.94 -1.77
N ILE A 220 -4.48 19.45 -2.43
CA ILE A 220 -4.61 18.65 -3.64
C ILE A 220 -5.41 17.36 -3.36
N LEU A 221 -5.05 16.64 -2.32
CA LEU A 221 -5.71 15.37 -2.00
C LEU A 221 -7.16 15.58 -1.54
N LYS A 222 -7.44 16.66 -0.79
CA LYS A 222 -8.79 17.02 -0.34
C LYS A 222 -9.72 17.42 -1.50
N THR A 223 -9.19 18.12 -2.49
CA THR A 223 -9.95 18.58 -3.66
C THR A 223 -10.03 17.55 -4.78
N THR A 224 -9.27 16.44 -4.66
CA THR A 224 -9.31 15.34 -5.61
C THR A 224 -10.68 14.64 -5.57
N ASN A 225 -11.25 14.38 -6.75
CA ASN A 225 -12.54 13.69 -6.87
C ASN A 225 -12.50 12.33 -6.15
N ILE A 226 -13.58 12.03 -5.41
CA ILE A 226 -13.70 10.78 -4.64
C ILE A 226 -13.51 9.53 -5.52
N ASN A 227 -13.95 9.57 -6.78
CA ASN A 227 -13.80 8.44 -7.71
C ASN A 227 -12.31 8.06 -7.92
N PHE A 228 -11.39 9.03 -7.82
CA PHE A 228 -9.95 8.73 -7.90
C PHE A 228 -9.52 7.68 -6.86
N TYR A 229 -10.04 7.78 -5.64
CA TYR A 229 -9.72 6.85 -4.55
C TYR A 229 -10.51 5.54 -4.69
N VAL A 230 -11.77 5.62 -5.07
CA VAL A 230 -12.64 4.46 -5.30
C VAL A 230 -12.11 3.59 -6.43
N ASP A 231 -11.63 4.19 -7.52
CA ASP A 231 -11.02 3.48 -8.67
C ASP A 231 -9.71 2.75 -8.29
N MET A 232 -9.06 3.18 -7.22
CA MET A 232 -7.92 2.46 -6.64
C MET A 232 -8.34 1.33 -5.68
N GLY A 233 -9.62 1.17 -5.37
CA GLY A 233 -10.17 0.12 -4.50
C GLY A 233 -10.33 0.52 -3.03
N PHE A 234 -10.33 1.83 -2.72
CA PHE A 234 -10.67 2.32 -1.38
C PHE A 234 -12.16 2.54 -1.19
N GLU A 235 -12.62 2.32 0.03
CA GLU A 235 -13.92 2.82 0.51
C GLU A 235 -13.72 4.22 1.16
N LYS A 236 -14.72 5.08 1.04
CA LYS A 236 -14.74 6.44 1.64
C LYS A 236 -15.79 6.54 2.73
#